data_f7a460cd78d2668569bed83d7c3d6059
#
_entry.id   f7a460cd78d2668569bed83d7c3d6059
#
_cell.length_a   1.000
_cell.length_b   1.000
_cell.length_c   1.000
_cell.angle_alpha   90.00
_cell.angle_beta   90.00
_cell.angle_gamma   90.00
#
_symmetry.space_group_name_H-M   'P 1'
#
loop_
_entity.id
_entity.type
_entity.pdbx_description
1 polymer ?
#
loop_
_entity_poly.entity_id
_entity_poly.type
_entity_poly.pdbx_seq_one_letter_code
_entity_poly.pdbx_strand_id
1 'polypeptide(L)'
;VSNPYDSHQVNDDKDTAIATVNYVVNQTALQDSSKKIIDRELDDVKADHNLKIEQTQGGSMNSEVGGSSELVGIVTAFIILLITFGSLIAAGMPIVSALIGLGSSVGIIALLTFIFDIPNFTLTLAVMIGLAVGIDYSLFILFRYKEVRKRGLEPVEAIATAVGTAGSAVIFAGVTVMIAVCGLSLVGIDFLAIMGFASAISVLFAVLAALTLLPALISVFHKRIKIKDKPEKNKDPKNHPWAKFVVGKPIIAIIISLLILIAAALPVSGMRLGIPDDSLKANNTSAHKAYNLITDNFGSGYNGQIVMLVNTKDGGSKKDIQQDLNN
;
A
#
# COMPACT_ATOMS: atom_id res chain seq x y z
N VAL A 1 -0.47 -29.13 16.09
CA VAL A 1 -1.00 -28.27 17.16
C VAL A 1 -0.26 -28.61 18.45
N SER A 2 0.30 -27.60 19.12
CA SER A 2 0.95 -27.77 20.41
C SER A 2 -0.11 -27.83 21.51
N ASN A 3 0.06 -28.76 22.47
CA ASN A 3 -0.77 -28.77 23.68
C ASN A 3 -0.30 -27.64 24.60
N PRO A 4 -1.15 -26.68 24.97
CA PRO A 4 -0.73 -25.55 25.81
C PRO A 4 -0.27 -25.95 27.21
N TYR A 5 -0.73 -27.06 27.75
CA TYR A 5 -0.28 -27.57 29.06
C TYR A 5 1.16 -28.08 29.01
N ASP A 6 1.51 -28.79 27.92
CA ASP A 6 2.87 -29.33 27.74
C ASP A 6 3.89 -28.22 27.39
N SER A 7 3.44 -27.17 26.75
CA SER A 7 4.27 -26.00 26.34
C SER A 7 4.30 -24.86 27.37
N HIS A 8 3.70 -25.04 28.55
CA HIS A 8 3.58 -24.02 29.59
C HIS A 8 2.96 -22.71 29.09
N GLN A 9 2.04 -22.79 28.14
CA GLN A 9 1.32 -21.67 27.55
C GLN A 9 -0.11 -21.53 28.10
N VAL A 10 -0.26 -21.73 29.40
CA VAL A 10 -1.49 -21.52 30.17
C VAL A 10 -1.17 -20.40 31.18
N ASN A 11 -2.05 -19.43 31.34
CA ASN A 11 -1.86 -18.37 32.35
C ASN A 11 -1.97 -18.89 33.79
N ASP A 12 -1.54 -18.09 34.77
CA ASP A 12 -1.54 -18.50 36.18
C ASP A 12 -2.94 -18.82 36.72
N ASP A 13 -3.97 -18.14 36.24
CA ASP A 13 -5.36 -18.30 36.60
C ASP A 13 -6.00 -19.54 35.94
N LYS A 14 -5.33 -20.17 34.98
CA LYS A 14 -5.75 -21.36 34.23
C LYS A 14 -7.05 -21.16 33.43
N ASP A 15 -7.38 -19.97 33.07
CA ASP A 15 -8.57 -19.60 32.30
C ASP A 15 -8.27 -19.23 30.84
N THR A 16 -6.99 -18.93 30.53
CA THR A 16 -6.55 -18.57 29.19
C THR A 16 -5.33 -19.39 28.76
N ALA A 17 -5.35 -19.92 27.54
CA ALA A 17 -4.27 -20.71 26.99
C ALA A 17 -3.94 -20.32 25.54
N ILE A 18 -2.68 -20.47 25.15
CA ILE A 18 -2.21 -20.25 23.78
C ILE A 18 -1.87 -21.57 23.13
N ALA A 19 -2.59 -21.95 22.09
CA ALA A 19 -2.29 -23.10 21.26
C ALA A 19 -1.58 -22.66 19.96
N THR A 20 -0.42 -23.23 19.68
CA THR A 20 0.34 -22.92 18.46
C THR A 20 0.10 -23.99 17.40
N VAL A 21 -0.31 -23.56 16.21
CA VAL A 21 -0.51 -24.41 15.04
C VAL A 21 0.67 -24.23 14.10
N ASN A 22 1.52 -25.25 13.99
CA ASN A 22 2.66 -25.24 13.05
C ASN A 22 2.27 -25.98 11.77
N TYR A 23 2.45 -25.32 10.64
CA TYR A 23 2.24 -25.91 9.32
C TYR A 23 3.54 -26.49 8.78
N VAL A 24 3.43 -27.57 7.99
CA VAL A 24 4.58 -28.18 7.31
C VAL A 24 5.04 -27.34 6.11
N VAL A 25 4.13 -26.52 5.59
CA VAL A 25 4.38 -25.60 4.48
C VAL A 25 4.48 -24.17 4.98
N ASN A 26 5.16 -23.33 4.22
CA ASN A 26 5.21 -21.90 4.54
C ASN A 26 3.78 -21.33 4.54
N GLN A 27 3.48 -20.41 5.45
CA GLN A 27 2.15 -19.81 5.63
C GLN A 27 1.61 -19.18 4.34
N THR A 28 2.51 -18.65 3.49
CA THR A 28 2.20 -18.09 2.19
C THR A 28 1.78 -19.11 1.14
N ALA A 29 2.15 -20.38 1.33
CA ALA A 29 1.77 -21.50 0.47
C ALA A 29 0.49 -22.20 0.93
N LEU A 30 -0.11 -21.77 2.04
CA LEU A 30 -1.39 -22.30 2.53
C LEU A 30 -2.52 -21.92 1.58
N GLN A 31 -3.20 -22.93 1.06
CA GLN A 31 -4.39 -22.73 0.25
C GLN A 31 -5.54 -22.15 1.08
N ASP A 32 -6.35 -21.30 0.48
CA ASP A 32 -7.52 -20.71 1.16
C ASP A 32 -8.54 -21.74 1.62
N SER A 33 -8.61 -22.90 0.97
CA SER A 33 -9.40 -24.04 1.42
C SER A 33 -8.98 -24.54 2.80
N SER A 34 -7.67 -24.61 3.06
CA SER A 34 -7.12 -25.06 4.36
C SER A 34 -7.41 -24.04 5.46
N LYS A 35 -7.29 -22.75 5.17
CA LYS A 35 -7.66 -21.66 6.10
C LYS A 35 -9.14 -21.75 6.50
N LYS A 36 -10.02 -21.90 5.50
CA LYS A 36 -11.48 -22.05 5.73
C LYS A 36 -11.85 -23.28 6.55
N ILE A 37 -11.12 -24.38 6.44
CA ILE A 37 -11.35 -25.57 7.26
C ILE A 37 -11.03 -25.25 8.73
N ILE A 38 -9.87 -24.61 8.97
CA ILE A 38 -9.47 -24.22 10.33
C ILE A 38 -10.48 -23.25 10.94
N ASP A 39 -10.90 -22.24 10.20
CA ASP A 39 -11.89 -21.27 10.67
C ASP A 39 -13.20 -21.95 11.05
N ARG A 40 -13.66 -22.92 10.24
CA ARG A 40 -14.88 -23.68 10.53
C ARG A 40 -14.74 -24.52 11.79
N GLU A 41 -13.65 -25.29 11.91
CA GLU A 41 -13.39 -26.13 13.11
C GLU A 41 -13.31 -25.23 14.36
N LEU A 42 -12.70 -24.07 14.28
CA LEU A 42 -12.64 -23.16 15.42
C LEU A 42 -14.00 -22.55 15.77
N ASP A 43 -14.84 -22.26 14.77
CA ASP A 43 -16.20 -21.78 15.00
C ASP A 43 -17.09 -22.84 15.61
N ASP A 44 -16.93 -24.10 15.20
CA ASP A 44 -17.63 -25.24 15.79
C ASP A 44 -17.22 -25.46 17.26
N VAL A 45 -15.94 -25.40 17.58
CA VAL A 45 -15.42 -25.49 18.96
C VAL A 45 -15.89 -24.29 19.82
N LYS A 46 -15.95 -23.08 19.26
CA LYS A 46 -16.53 -21.92 19.97
C LYS A 46 -17.99 -22.17 20.36
N ALA A 47 -18.78 -22.71 19.42
CA ALA A 47 -20.20 -22.96 19.62
C ALA A 47 -20.46 -24.10 20.65
N ASP A 48 -19.72 -25.20 20.56
CA ASP A 48 -19.92 -26.38 21.39
C ASP A 48 -19.49 -26.19 22.86
N HIS A 49 -18.44 -25.40 23.09
CA HIS A 49 -17.82 -25.23 24.40
C HIS A 49 -17.95 -23.84 25.01
N ASN A 50 -18.65 -22.91 24.34
CA ASN A 50 -18.79 -21.51 24.76
C ASN A 50 -17.43 -20.82 25.07
N LEU A 51 -16.42 -21.17 24.27
CA LEU A 51 -15.07 -20.66 24.43
C LEU A 51 -14.86 -19.37 23.60
N LYS A 52 -14.16 -18.41 24.17
CA LYS A 52 -13.70 -17.25 23.43
C LYS A 52 -12.37 -17.57 22.75
N ILE A 53 -12.42 -17.94 21.47
CA ILE A 53 -11.23 -18.27 20.69
C ILE A 53 -10.95 -17.12 19.72
N GLU A 54 -9.76 -16.57 19.78
CA GLU A 54 -9.28 -15.54 18.86
C GLU A 54 -7.97 -16.01 18.23
N GLN A 55 -7.72 -15.58 16.98
CA GLN A 55 -6.58 -16.03 16.20
C GLN A 55 -5.62 -14.89 15.96
N THR A 56 -4.33 -15.12 16.18
CA THR A 56 -3.25 -14.23 15.73
C THR A 56 -2.33 -14.97 14.77
N GLN A 57 -1.75 -14.27 13.83
CA GLN A 57 -0.80 -14.82 12.87
C GLN A 57 0.65 -14.53 13.26
N GLY A 58 0.88 -14.17 14.53
CA GLY A 58 2.24 -13.94 15.03
C GLY A 58 2.96 -12.76 14.35
N GLY A 59 2.23 -11.66 14.10
CA GLY A 59 2.82 -10.47 13.46
C GLY A 59 3.10 -10.62 11.97
N SER A 60 2.54 -11.63 11.30
CA SER A 60 2.70 -11.75 9.85
C SER A 60 2.03 -10.58 9.14
N MET A 61 2.81 -9.80 8.40
CA MET A 61 2.34 -8.74 7.51
C MET A 61 1.66 -9.33 6.26
N ASN A 62 0.65 -10.19 6.45
CA ASN A 62 -0.13 -10.71 5.33
C ASN A 62 -1.15 -9.66 4.91
N SER A 63 -0.70 -8.70 4.13
CA SER A 63 -1.61 -7.85 3.36
C SER A 63 -1.99 -8.60 2.09
N GLU A 64 -3.26 -8.96 1.95
CA GLU A 64 -3.77 -9.51 0.70
C GLU A 64 -3.70 -8.42 -0.37
N VAL A 65 -2.96 -8.71 -1.44
CA VAL A 65 -2.91 -7.84 -2.63
C VAL A 65 -4.27 -7.95 -3.35
N GLY A 66 -4.90 -6.82 -3.64
CA GLY A 66 -6.21 -6.79 -4.28
C GLY A 66 -7.39 -6.87 -3.30
N GLY A 67 -7.19 -6.49 -2.05
CA GLY A 67 -8.22 -6.44 -1.03
C GLY A 67 -9.33 -5.41 -1.29
N SER A 68 -10.30 -5.36 -0.39
CA SER A 68 -11.44 -4.43 -0.49
C SER A 68 -11.03 -2.95 -0.48
N SER A 69 -9.90 -2.63 0.15
CA SER A 69 -9.36 -1.26 0.24
C SER A 69 -8.91 -0.71 -1.11
N GLU A 70 -8.23 -1.52 -1.93
CA GLU A 70 -7.79 -1.13 -3.28
C GLU A 70 -8.99 -0.93 -4.21
N LEU A 71 -10.01 -1.80 -4.13
CA LEU A 71 -11.23 -1.64 -4.91
C LEU A 71 -11.98 -0.36 -4.53
N VAL A 72 -12.12 -0.06 -3.25
CA VAL A 72 -12.72 1.20 -2.78
C VAL A 72 -11.92 2.40 -3.28
N GLY A 73 -10.59 2.34 -3.25
CA GLY A 73 -9.71 3.37 -3.80
C GLY A 73 -9.92 3.60 -5.29
N ILE A 74 -9.97 2.54 -6.10
CA ILE A 74 -10.19 2.62 -7.55
C ILE A 74 -11.59 3.17 -7.86
N VAL A 75 -12.63 2.70 -7.16
CA VAL A 75 -14.01 3.18 -7.35
C VAL A 75 -14.11 4.67 -6.99
N THR A 76 -13.52 5.07 -5.87
CA THR A 76 -13.50 6.48 -5.44
C THR A 76 -12.76 7.36 -6.45
N ALA A 77 -11.59 6.93 -6.92
CA ALA A 77 -10.85 7.61 -7.96
C ALA A 77 -11.69 7.74 -9.25
N PHE A 78 -12.36 6.67 -9.66
CA PHE A 78 -13.23 6.68 -10.83
C PHE A 78 -14.38 7.70 -10.70
N ILE A 79 -15.04 7.77 -9.55
CA ILE A 79 -16.11 8.73 -9.29
C ILE A 79 -15.59 10.17 -9.38
N ILE A 80 -14.43 10.45 -8.75
CA ILE A 80 -13.79 11.77 -8.79
C ILE A 80 -13.43 12.15 -10.23
N LEU A 81 -12.85 11.22 -10.99
CA LEU A 81 -12.51 11.42 -12.39
C LEU A 81 -13.74 11.64 -13.25
N LEU A 82 -14.82 10.91 -12.99
CA LEU A 82 -16.08 11.08 -13.69
C LEU A 82 -16.69 12.47 -13.48
N ILE A 83 -16.67 12.95 -12.25
CA ILE A 83 -17.12 14.32 -11.90
C ILE A 83 -16.22 15.36 -12.59
N THR A 84 -14.90 15.17 -12.54
CA THR A 84 -13.89 16.10 -13.08
C THR A 84 -13.96 16.19 -14.62
N PHE A 85 -14.05 15.05 -15.30
CA PHE A 85 -14.03 15.01 -16.76
C PHE A 85 -15.41 15.06 -17.40
N GLY A 86 -16.49 14.71 -16.67
CA GLY A 86 -17.86 14.70 -17.19
C GLY A 86 -18.08 13.69 -18.32
N SER A 87 -17.23 12.66 -18.44
CA SER A 87 -17.27 11.63 -19.49
C SER A 87 -16.76 10.32 -18.93
N LEU A 88 -17.57 9.26 -19.05
CA LEU A 88 -17.23 7.90 -18.61
C LEU A 88 -15.93 7.40 -19.24
N ILE A 89 -15.76 7.65 -20.55
CA ILE A 89 -14.59 7.20 -21.30
C ILE A 89 -13.35 7.96 -20.87
N ALA A 90 -13.43 9.29 -20.71
CA ALA A 90 -12.30 10.08 -20.25
C ALA A 90 -11.89 9.73 -18.81
N ALA A 91 -12.84 9.40 -17.95
CA ALA A 91 -12.56 8.97 -16.57
C ALA A 91 -11.95 7.55 -16.52
N GLY A 92 -12.37 6.67 -17.41
CA GLY A 92 -11.88 5.28 -17.46
C GLY A 92 -10.47 5.14 -18.03
N MET A 93 -10.05 6.00 -18.97
CA MET A 93 -8.75 5.87 -19.64
C MET A 93 -7.54 5.87 -18.66
N PRO A 94 -7.42 6.79 -17.70
CA PRO A 94 -6.31 6.76 -16.73
C PRO A 94 -6.29 5.47 -15.92
N ILE A 95 -7.45 4.97 -15.51
CA ILE A 95 -7.56 3.75 -14.71
C ILE A 95 -7.15 2.53 -15.53
N VAL A 96 -7.65 2.40 -16.78
CA VAL A 96 -7.26 1.30 -17.66
C VAL A 96 -5.76 1.34 -17.95
N SER A 97 -5.20 2.52 -18.20
CA SER A 97 -3.75 2.67 -18.41
C SER A 97 -2.95 2.25 -17.17
N ALA A 98 -3.38 2.69 -15.99
CA ALA A 98 -2.74 2.35 -14.73
C ALA A 98 -2.84 0.83 -14.43
N LEU A 99 -4.00 0.22 -14.65
CA LEU A 99 -4.19 -1.23 -14.41
C LEU A 99 -3.34 -2.09 -15.35
N ILE A 100 -3.19 -1.71 -16.62
CA ILE A 100 -2.33 -2.43 -17.56
C ILE A 100 -0.85 -2.25 -17.19
N GLY A 101 -0.43 -1.03 -16.84
CA GLY A 101 0.93 -0.77 -16.33
C GLY A 101 1.22 -1.57 -15.08
N LEU A 102 0.27 -1.59 -14.12
CA LEU A 102 0.35 -2.37 -12.91
C LEU A 102 0.42 -3.87 -13.18
N GLY A 103 -0.46 -4.42 -14.04
CA GLY A 103 -0.44 -5.84 -14.40
C GLY A 103 0.90 -6.26 -15.03
N SER A 104 1.48 -5.39 -15.87
CA SER A 104 2.81 -5.61 -16.44
C SER A 104 3.91 -5.63 -15.37
N SER A 105 3.88 -4.68 -14.43
CA SER A 105 4.87 -4.63 -13.34
C SER A 105 4.75 -5.82 -12.40
N VAL A 106 3.53 -6.19 -12.00
CA VAL A 106 3.27 -7.39 -11.18
C VAL A 106 3.75 -8.66 -11.87
N GLY A 107 3.52 -8.78 -13.18
CA GLY A 107 4.03 -9.89 -13.98
C GLY A 107 5.56 -9.98 -13.95
N ILE A 108 6.26 -8.86 -14.10
CA ILE A 108 7.74 -8.82 -14.01
C ILE A 108 8.21 -9.14 -12.59
N ILE A 109 7.59 -8.56 -11.56
CA ILE A 109 7.95 -8.86 -10.17
C ILE A 109 7.72 -10.35 -9.87
N ALA A 110 6.62 -10.93 -10.33
CA ALA A 110 6.36 -12.37 -10.21
C ALA A 110 7.41 -13.24 -10.92
N LEU A 111 7.93 -12.82 -12.06
CA LEU A 111 9.06 -13.52 -12.71
C LEU A 111 10.34 -13.40 -11.90
N LEU A 112 10.57 -12.27 -11.23
CA LEU A 112 11.75 -12.09 -10.39
C LEU A 112 11.72 -12.92 -9.10
N THR A 113 10.54 -13.40 -8.65
CA THR A 113 10.46 -14.32 -7.49
C THR A 113 11.12 -15.68 -7.74
N PHE A 114 11.34 -16.07 -9.01
CA PHE A 114 12.10 -17.28 -9.33
C PHE A 114 13.61 -17.15 -9.07
N ILE A 115 14.12 -15.91 -8.92
CA ILE A 115 15.55 -15.61 -8.78
C ILE A 115 15.84 -15.01 -7.40
N PHE A 116 14.91 -14.24 -6.86
CA PHE A 116 15.05 -13.50 -5.60
C PHE A 116 13.94 -13.87 -4.64
N ASP A 117 14.28 -13.98 -3.36
CA ASP A 117 13.28 -14.13 -2.29
C ASP A 117 12.57 -12.79 -2.02
N ILE A 118 11.43 -12.60 -2.66
CA ILE A 118 10.64 -11.37 -2.55
C ILE A 118 9.55 -11.54 -1.48
N PRO A 119 9.61 -10.80 -0.37
CA PRO A 119 8.56 -10.84 0.66
C PRO A 119 7.18 -10.43 0.11
N ASN A 120 6.11 -11.08 0.56
CA ASN A 120 4.76 -10.84 0.03
C ASN A 120 4.26 -9.40 0.18
N PHE A 121 4.61 -8.73 1.28
CA PHE A 121 4.23 -7.33 1.49
C PHE A 121 4.92 -6.36 0.51
N THR A 122 6.02 -6.77 -0.14
CA THR A 122 6.69 -6.02 -1.21
C THR A 122 5.74 -5.78 -2.38
N LEU A 123 4.99 -6.83 -2.76
CA LEU A 123 4.03 -6.73 -3.86
C LEU A 123 2.91 -5.75 -3.54
N THR A 124 2.40 -5.75 -2.30
CA THR A 124 1.38 -4.80 -1.85
C THR A 124 1.85 -3.35 -2.00
N LEU A 125 3.07 -3.04 -1.54
CA LEU A 125 3.62 -1.69 -1.66
C LEU A 125 3.83 -1.29 -3.13
N ALA A 126 4.39 -2.18 -3.95
CA ALA A 126 4.58 -1.94 -5.38
C ALA A 126 3.26 -1.69 -6.11
N VAL A 127 2.20 -2.44 -5.77
CA VAL A 127 0.83 -2.26 -6.30
C VAL A 127 0.27 -0.91 -5.89
N MET A 128 0.35 -0.54 -4.62
CA MET A 128 -0.17 0.74 -4.11
C MET A 128 0.50 1.93 -4.79
N ILE A 129 1.84 1.94 -4.86
CA ILE A 129 2.60 3.02 -5.48
C ILE A 129 2.34 3.06 -6.99
N GLY A 130 2.40 1.90 -7.66
CA GLY A 130 2.20 1.81 -9.11
C GLY A 130 0.81 2.25 -9.54
N LEU A 131 -0.23 1.88 -8.80
CA LEU A 131 -1.60 2.29 -9.09
C LEU A 131 -1.79 3.80 -8.89
N ALA A 132 -1.32 4.35 -7.77
CA ALA A 132 -1.42 5.77 -7.47
C ALA A 132 -0.70 6.62 -8.54
N VAL A 133 0.57 6.31 -8.77
CA VAL A 133 1.41 7.02 -9.76
C VAL A 133 0.86 6.84 -11.19
N GLY A 134 0.39 5.64 -11.54
CA GLY A 134 -0.18 5.35 -12.86
C GLY A 134 -1.43 6.16 -13.17
N ILE A 135 -2.34 6.28 -12.19
CA ILE A 135 -3.55 7.11 -12.32
C ILE A 135 -3.16 8.59 -12.42
N ASP A 136 -2.31 9.09 -11.53
CA ASP A 136 -1.93 10.50 -11.47
C ASP A 136 -1.20 10.96 -12.73
N TYR A 137 -0.25 10.20 -13.24
CA TYR A 137 0.49 10.55 -14.44
C TYR A 137 -0.41 10.50 -15.70
N SER A 138 -1.25 9.50 -15.77
CA SER A 138 -2.26 9.42 -16.84
C SER A 138 -3.24 10.58 -16.79
N LEU A 139 -3.69 10.94 -15.58
CA LEU A 139 -4.57 12.08 -15.35
C LEU A 139 -3.93 13.38 -15.84
N PHE A 140 -2.64 13.60 -15.55
CA PHE A 140 -1.93 14.82 -15.91
C PHE A 140 -1.83 15.00 -17.43
N ILE A 141 -1.51 13.93 -18.17
CA ILE A 141 -1.45 13.95 -19.63
C ILE A 141 -2.84 14.17 -20.24
N LEU A 142 -3.88 13.46 -19.73
CA LEU A 142 -5.25 13.60 -20.21
C LEU A 142 -5.80 15.01 -19.96
N PHE A 143 -5.50 15.60 -18.80
CA PHE A 143 -5.89 16.96 -18.48
C PHE A 143 -5.25 17.96 -19.44
N ARG A 144 -3.96 17.82 -19.71
CA ARG A 144 -3.24 18.64 -20.67
C ARG A 144 -3.78 18.51 -22.09
N TYR A 145 -4.09 17.27 -22.51
CA TYR A 145 -4.76 17.03 -23.80
C TYR A 145 -6.09 17.80 -23.90
N LYS A 146 -6.96 17.73 -22.88
CA LYS A 146 -8.24 18.46 -22.87
C LYS A 146 -8.04 19.98 -22.91
N GLU A 147 -7.06 20.49 -22.20
CA GLU A 147 -6.71 21.92 -22.20
C GLU A 147 -6.31 22.41 -23.60
N VAL A 148 -5.40 21.68 -24.23
CA VAL A 148 -4.89 22.01 -25.57
C VAL A 148 -6.01 21.89 -26.63
N ARG A 149 -6.86 20.88 -26.53
CA ARG A 149 -8.03 20.70 -27.38
C ARG A 149 -9.04 21.85 -27.24
N LYS A 150 -9.25 22.38 -26.04
CA LYS A 150 -10.09 23.57 -25.83
C LYS A 150 -9.55 24.83 -26.53
N ARG A 151 -8.25 24.89 -26.80
CA ARG A 151 -7.62 25.95 -27.55
C ARG A 151 -7.76 25.84 -29.08
N GLY A 152 -8.44 24.74 -29.54
CA GLY A 152 -8.75 24.54 -30.94
C GLY A 152 -7.77 23.68 -31.75
N LEU A 153 -6.73 23.10 -31.10
CA LEU A 153 -5.81 22.20 -31.82
C LEU A 153 -6.52 20.92 -32.27
N GLU A 154 -6.09 20.39 -33.42
CA GLU A 154 -6.58 19.09 -33.90
C GLU A 154 -6.21 17.93 -32.96
N PRO A 155 -6.95 16.81 -32.94
CA PRO A 155 -6.75 15.71 -31.96
C PRO A 155 -5.32 15.17 -31.94
N VAL A 156 -4.71 14.94 -33.07
CA VAL A 156 -3.36 14.38 -33.19
C VAL A 156 -2.30 15.38 -32.68
N GLU A 157 -2.44 16.63 -33.08
CA GLU A 157 -1.55 17.71 -32.64
C GLU A 157 -1.69 17.97 -31.12
N ALA A 158 -2.92 17.89 -30.60
CA ALA A 158 -3.19 18.03 -29.17
C ALA A 158 -2.58 16.88 -28.35
N ILE A 159 -2.59 15.64 -28.86
CA ILE A 159 -1.92 14.50 -28.23
C ILE A 159 -0.41 14.74 -28.21
N ALA A 160 0.19 15.08 -29.35
CA ALA A 160 1.61 15.36 -29.47
C ALA A 160 2.06 16.47 -28.48
N THR A 161 1.30 17.56 -28.44
CA THR A 161 1.56 18.67 -27.51
C THR A 161 1.41 18.26 -26.04
N ALA A 162 0.39 17.47 -25.72
CA ALA A 162 0.18 17.00 -24.35
C ALA A 162 1.31 16.07 -23.89
N VAL A 163 1.72 15.12 -24.73
CA VAL A 163 2.84 14.21 -24.43
C VAL A 163 4.16 14.97 -24.37
N GLY A 164 4.42 15.91 -25.30
CA GLY A 164 5.65 16.70 -25.29
C GLY A 164 5.79 17.62 -24.07
N THR A 165 4.68 18.15 -23.55
CA THR A 165 4.72 19.05 -22.38
C THR A 165 4.50 18.33 -21.06
N ALA A 166 3.35 17.69 -20.88
CA ALA A 166 3.04 16.97 -19.65
C ALA A 166 3.86 15.69 -19.51
N GLY A 167 4.16 15.00 -20.62
CA GLY A 167 4.94 13.77 -20.60
C GLY A 167 6.39 14.00 -20.14
N SER A 168 7.03 15.10 -20.50
CA SER A 168 8.37 15.43 -19.99
C SER A 168 8.37 15.62 -18.46
N ALA A 169 7.34 16.27 -17.92
CA ALA A 169 7.17 16.42 -16.48
C ALA A 169 6.92 15.05 -15.79
N VAL A 170 6.14 14.16 -16.44
CA VAL A 170 5.88 12.79 -15.96
C VAL A 170 7.17 11.97 -15.92
N ILE A 171 8.02 12.06 -16.94
CA ILE A 171 9.33 11.37 -16.96
C ILE A 171 10.19 11.85 -15.79
N PHE A 172 10.31 13.17 -15.63
CA PHE A 172 11.12 13.75 -14.56
C PHE A 172 10.60 13.34 -13.18
N ALA A 173 9.30 13.44 -12.95
CA ALA A 173 8.67 13.03 -11.70
C ALA A 173 8.83 11.52 -11.45
N GLY A 174 8.64 10.69 -12.47
CA GLY A 174 8.81 9.23 -12.37
C GLY A 174 10.23 8.83 -12.02
N VAL A 175 11.24 9.44 -12.69
CA VAL A 175 12.65 9.20 -12.36
C VAL A 175 12.96 9.61 -10.91
N THR A 176 12.45 10.76 -10.48
CA THR A 176 12.63 11.23 -9.10
C THR A 176 12.05 10.25 -8.09
N VAL A 177 10.83 9.74 -8.33
CA VAL A 177 10.20 8.72 -7.46
C VAL A 177 11.01 7.42 -7.47
N MET A 178 11.46 6.94 -8.65
CA MET A 178 12.30 5.74 -8.73
C MET A 178 13.59 5.89 -7.93
N ILE A 179 14.28 7.02 -8.02
CA ILE A 179 15.49 7.29 -7.23
C ILE A 179 15.15 7.29 -5.74
N ALA A 180 14.05 7.93 -5.33
CA ALA A 180 13.64 8.00 -3.93
C ALA A 180 13.35 6.61 -3.34
N VAL A 181 12.59 5.76 -4.05
CA VAL A 181 12.27 4.42 -3.54
C VAL A 181 13.48 3.47 -3.59
N CYS A 182 14.37 3.60 -4.58
CA CYS A 182 15.64 2.88 -4.60
C CYS A 182 16.55 3.31 -3.44
N GLY A 183 16.40 4.54 -2.93
CA GLY A 183 17.11 5.03 -1.74
C GLY A 183 16.86 4.19 -0.48
N LEU A 184 15.78 3.40 -0.42
CA LEU A 184 15.56 2.43 0.66
C LEU A 184 16.69 1.40 0.78
N SER A 185 17.42 1.11 -0.30
CA SER A 185 18.57 0.21 -0.26
C SER A 185 19.74 0.75 0.58
N LEU A 186 19.80 2.07 0.81
CA LEU A 186 20.86 2.70 1.62
C LEU A 186 20.65 2.48 3.14
N VAL A 187 19.48 2.01 3.55
CA VAL A 187 19.19 1.72 4.97
C VAL A 187 19.97 0.49 5.46
N GLY A 188 20.42 -0.39 4.54
CA GLY A 188 21.18 -1.60 4.88
C GLY A 188 20.32 -2.76 5.39
N ILE A 189 19.02 -2.73 5.11
CA ILE A 189 18.08 -3.81 5.44
C ILE A 189 17.60 -4.43 4.13
N ASP A 190 17.92 -5.70 3.90
CA ASP A 190 17.72 -6.38 2.62
C ASP A 190 16.26 -6.34 2.12
N PHE A 191 15.29 -6.56 3.01
CA PHE A 191 13.89 -6.53 2.58
C PHE A 191 13.43 -5.13 2.14
N LEU A 192 13.96 -4.05 2.73
CA LEU A 192 13.66 -2.67 2.31
C LEU A 192 14.27 -2.37 0.94
N ALA A 193 15.45 -2.89 0.65
CA ALA A 193 16.07 -2.76 -0.66
C ALA A 193 15.22 -3.44 -1.75
N ILE A 194 14.76 -4.67 -1.49
CA ILE A 194 13.88 -5.43 -2.39
C ILE A 194 12.55 -4.67 -2.62
N MET A 195 11.96 -4.14 -1.55
CA MET A 195 10.75 -3.30 -1.64
C MET A 195 10.96 -2.05 -2.52
N GLY A 196 12.10 -1.37 -2.34
CA GLY A 196 12.48 -0.21 -3.12
C GLY A 196 12.58 -0.53 -4.61
N PHE A 197 13.32 -1.58 -4.97
CA PHE A 197 13.48 -1.99 -6.37
C PHE A 197 12.17 -2.46 -7.00
N ALA A 198 11.36 -3.25 -6.31
CA ALA A 198 10.05 -3.68 -6.82
C ALA A 198 9.10 -2.47 -7.05
N SER A 199 9.11 -1.51 -6.13
CA SER A 199 8.35 -0.27 -6.27
C SER A 199 8.86 0.57 -7.45
N ALA A 200 10.17 0.65 -7.67
CA ALA A 200 10.75 1.35 -8.82
C ALA A 200 10.33 0.71 -10.15
N ILE A 201 10.30 -0.63 -10.24
CA ILE A 201 9.78 -1.36 -11.40
C ILE A 201 8.31 -0.98 -11.62
N SER A 202 7.50 -0.94 -10.58
CA SER A 202 6.08 -0.57 -10.69
C SER A 202 5.89 0.86 -11.22
N VAL A 203 6.67 1.82 -10.72
CA VAL A 203 6.68 3.21 -11.20
C VAL A 203 7.14 3.29 -12.65
N LEU A 204 8.17 2.53 -13.04
CA LEU A 204 8.66 2.51 -14.42
C LEU A 204 7.53 2.09 -15.38
N PHE A 205 6.83 0.98 -15.09
CA PHE A 205 5.72 0.51 -15.93
C PHE A 205 4.52 1.45 -15.90
N ALA A 206 4.25 2.13 -14.79
CA ALA A 206 3.23 3.17 -14.71
C ALA A 206 3.57 4.36 -15.63
N VAL A 207 4.81 4.84 -15.64
CA VAL A 207 5.30 5.90 -16.53
C VAL A 207 5.20 5.47 -17.99
N LEU A 208 5.68 4.27 -18.32
CA LEU A 208 5.61 3.74 -19.69
C LEU A 208 4.16 3.63 -20.17
N ALA A 209 3.25 3.14 -19.35
CA ALA A 209 1.83 3.06 -19.69
C ALA A 209 1.20 4.44 -19.90
N ALA A 210 1.53 5.42 -19.04
CA ALA A 210 1.04 6.79 -19.18
C ALA A 210 1.55 7.48 -20.44
N LEU A 211 2.78 7.19 -20.88
CA LEU A 211 3.39 7.82 -22.05
C LEU A 211 3.09 7.13 -23.37
N THR A 212 2.71 5.85 -23.36
CA THR A 212 2.46 5.07 -24.58
C THR A 212 1.00 4.67 -24.70
N LEU A 213 0.48 3.93 -23.72
CA LEU A 213 -0.87 3.38 -23.78
C LEU A 213 -1.94 4.46 -23.68
N LEU A 214 -1.78 5.42 -22.77
CA LEU A 214 -2.78 6.48 -22.62
C LEU A 214 -2.92 7.35 -23.89
N PRO A 215 -1.85 7.86 -24.52
CA PRO A 215 -1.97 8.57 -25.79
C PRO A 215 -2.62 7.72 -26.89
N ALA A 216 -2.34 6.43 -26.97
CA ALA A 216 -2.99 5.51 -27.88
C ALA A 216 -4.50 5.39 -27.59
N LEU A 217 -4.90 5.25 -26.32
CA LEU A 217 -6.32 5.24 -25.92
C LEU A 217 -7.00 6.58 -26.28
N ILE A 218 -6.36 7.71 -26.03
CA ILE A 218 -6.89 9.02 -26.43
C ILE A 218 -7.07 9.10 -27.93
N SER A 219 -6.11 8.60 -28.72
CA SER A 219 -6.18 8.60 -30.19
C SER A 219 -7.38 7.79 -30.70
N VAL A 220 -7.64 6.60 -30.10
CA VAL A 220 -8.77 5.73 -30.49
C VAL A 220 -10.12 6.34 -30.09
N PHE A 221 -10.18 6.93 -28.89
CA PHE A 221 -11.46 7.39 -28.31
C PHE A 221 -11.66 8.90 -28.35
N HIS A 222 -10.82 9.68 -29.07
CA HIS A 222 -10.88 11.15 -29.10
C HIS A 222 -12.29 11.68 -29.44
N LYS A 223 -13.05 11.02 -30.33
CA LYS A 223 -14.40 11.43 -30.73
C LYS A 223 -15.43 11.32 -29.58
N ARG A 224 -15.16 10.48 -28.57
CA ARG A 224 -16.05 10.24 -27.42
C ARG A 224 -15.64 11.05 -26.17
N ILE A 225 -14.53 11.76 -26.21
CA ILE A 225 -14.10 12.65 -25.13
C ILE A 225 -14.89 13.94 -25.28
N LYS A 226 -15.83 14.17 -24.38
CA LYS A 226 -16.61 15.42 -24.35
C LYS A 226 -15.67 16.58 -24.00
N ILE A 227 -15.41 17.43 -24.97
CA ILE A 227 -14.80 18.74 -24.77
C ILE A 227 -15.95 19.72 -24.66
N LYS A 228 -16.16 20.30 -23.48
CA LYS A 228 -17.15 21.39 -23.35
C LYS A 228 -16.59 22.59 -24.10
N ASP A 229 -17.14 22.84 -25.29
CA ASP A 229 -16.89 24.03 -26.11
C ASP A 229 -17.56 25.28 -25.57
N LYS A 230 -17.75 25.40 -24.27
CA LYS A 230 -18.08 26.71 -23.73
C LYS A 230 -16.76 27.44 -23.63
N PRO A 231 -16.56 28.53 -24.46
CA PRO A 231 -15.57 29.51 -24.10
C PRO A 231 -15.90 29.89 -22.67
N GLU A 232 -15.03 29.56 -21.74
CA GLU A 232 -15.11 30.12 -20.39
C GLU A 232 -15.19 31.62 -20.62
N LYS A 233 -16.41 32.20 -20.56
CA LYS A 233 -16.58 33.62 -20.45
C LYS A 233 -15.51 34.08 -19.47
N ASN A 234 -14.61 34.93 -19.94
CA ASN A 234 -13.49 35.52 -19.19
C ASN A 234 -13.85 35.63 -17.70
N LYS A 235 -13.80 34.54 -16.99
CA LYS A 235 -13.69 34.58 -15.56
C LYS A 235 -12.24 34.88 -15.33
N ASP A 236 -11.97 36.21 -15.27
CA ASP A 236 -10.68 36.68 -14.81
C ASP A 236 -10.20 35.77 -13.69
N PRO A 237 -9.02 35.14 -13.82
CA PRO A 237 -8.47 34.32 -12.73
C PRO A 237 -8.42 35.10 -11.41
N LYS A 238 -8.39 36.42 -11.50
CA LYS A 238 -8.47 37.39 -10.39
C LYS A 238 -9.80 37.38 -9.62
N ASN A 239 -10.87 36.76 -10.14
CA ASN A 239 -12.18 36.73 -9.46
C ASN A 239 -12.43 35.50 -8.60
N HIS A 240 -11.52 34.54 -8.53
CA HIS A 240 -11.59 33.48 -7.53
C HIS A 240 -11.21 34.02 -6.14
N PRO A 241 -12.11 34.00 -5.16
CA PRO A 241 -11.84 34.59 -3.84
C PRO A 241 -10.58 34.01 -3.18
N TRP A 242 -10.32 32.70 -3.38
CA TRP A 242 -9.11 32.04 -2.89
C TRP A 242 -7.85 32.56 -3.57
N ALA A 243 -7.84 32.64 -4.91
CA ALA A 243 -6.68 33.17 -5.65
C ALA A 243 -6.41 34.63 -5.29
N LYS A 244 -7.47 35.45 -5.15
CA LYS A 244 -7.35 36.85 -4.71
C LYS A 244 -6.78 36.98 -3.29
N PHE A 245 -7.15 36.09 -2.37
CA PHE A 245 -6.62 36.05 -1.01
C PHE A 245 -5.11 35.69 -1.02
N VAL A 246 -4.74 34.58 -1.72
CA VAL A 246 -3.35 34.10 -1.77
C VAL A 246 -2.42 35.11 -2.44
N VAL A 247 -2.85 35.67 -3.60
CA VAL A 247 -2.03 36.62 -4.34
C VAL A 247 -2.04 38.00 -3.67
N GLY A 248 -3.18 38.41 -3.09
CA GLY A 248 -3.31 39.74 -2.47
C GLY A 248 -2.64 39.85 -1.09
N LYS A 249 -2.50 38.73 -0.37
CA LYS A 249 -1.90 38.70 0.98
C LYS A 249 -0.97 37.47 1.13
N PRO A 250 0.12 37.39 0.35
CA PRO A 250 0.96 36.19 0.29
C PRO A 250 1.58 35.83 1.64
N ILE A 251 2.04 36.81 2.41
CA ILE A 251 2.65 36.59 3.72
C ILE A 251 1.65 35.94 4.70
N ILE A 252 0.41 36.43 4.72
CA ILE A 252 -0.63 35.87 5.58
C ILE A 252 -0.97 34.44 5.15
N ALA A 253 -1.08 34.18 3.85
CA ALA A 253 -1.31 32.85 3.32
C ALA A 253 -0.20 31.85 3.70
N ILE A 254 1.07 32.27 3.62
CA ILE A 254 2.24 31.49 4.04
C ILE A 254 2.16 31.19 5.55
N ILE A 255 1.92 32.19 6.39
CA ILE A 255 1.85 32.01 7.85
C ILE A 255 0.72 31.03 8.21
N ILE A 256 -0.48 31.19 7.64
CA ILE A 256 -1.61 30.30 7.90
C ILE A 256 -1.27 28.87 7.45
N SER A 257 -0.71 28.70 6.26
CA SER A 257 -0.31 27.37 5.76
C SER A 257 0.74 26.72 6.67
N LEU A 258 1.74 27.50 7.10
CA LEU A 258 2.79 27.00 8.00
C LEU A 258 2.22 26.61 9.37
N LEU A 259 1.31 27.41 9.93
CA LEU A 259 0.65 27.10 11.20
C LEU A 259 -0.18 25.79 11.11
N ILE A 260 -0.91 25.61 10.00
CA ILE A 260 -1.67 24.38 9.77
C ILE A 260 -0.72 23.17 9.67
N LEU A 261 0.40 23.29 8.94
CA LEU A 261 1.39 22.22 8.83
C LEU A 261 2.06 21.90 10.14
N ILE A 262 2.44 22.91 10.93
CA ILE A 262 3.02 22.71 12.28
C ILE A 262 1.99 22.03 13.19
N ALA A 263 0.74 22.50 13.21
CA ALA A 263 -0.32 21.89 14.00
C ALA A 263 -0.57 20.42 13.61
N ALA A 264 -0.53 20.12 12.32
CA ALA A 264 -0.66 18.75 11.82
C ALA A 264 0.58 17.87 12.15
N ALA A 265 1.75 18.48 12.31
CA ALA A 265 2.98 17.78 12.67
C ALA A 265 3.14 17.54 14.19
N LEU A 266 2.42 18.26 15.05
CA LEU A 266 2.52 18.10 16.51
C LEU A 266 2.36 16.66 17.00
N PRO A 267 1.40 15.83 16.50
CA PRO A 267 1.26 14.44 16.93
C PRO A 267 2.49 13.56 16.63
N VAL A 268 3.35 13.96 15.68
CA VAL A 268 4.54 13.19 15.31
C VAL A 268 5.53 13.07 16.48
N SER A 269 5.60 14.08 17.36
CA SER A 269 6.48 14.06 18.54
C SER A 269 6.09 12.98 19.56
N GLY A 270 4.83 12.54 19.56
CA GLY A 270 4.32 11.47 20.41
C GLY A 270 4.24 10.09 19.75
N MET A 271 4.64 9.96 18.48
CA MET A 271 4.58 8.68 17.78
C MET A 271 5.60 7.68 18.34
N ARG A 272 5.11 6.48 18.64
CA ARG A 272 5.98 5.34 18.97
C ARG A 272 6.28 4.60 17.67
N LEU A 273 7.56 4.58 17.31
CA LEU A 273 8.03 3.83 16.15
C LEU A 273 8.27 2.37 16.56
N GLY A 274 7.72 1.43 15.82
CA GLY A 274 7.86 0.00 16.04
C GLY A 274 7.47 -0.78 14.79
N ILE A 275 7.80 -2.07 14.79
CA ILE A 275 7.32 -2.97 13.74
C ILE A 275 5.81 -3.13 13.93
N PRO A 276 5.01 -2.99 12.86
CA PRO A 276 3.56 -3.19 12.95
C PRO A 276 3.23 -4.59 13.48
N ASP A 277 2.46 -4.64 14.54
CA ASP A 277 1.93 -5.86 15.13
C ASP A 277 0.38 -5.89 15.07
N ASP A 278 -0.21 -6.94 15.65
CA ASP A 278 -1.66 -7.10 15.65
C ASP A 278 -2.40 -6.04 16.49
N SER A 279 -1.70 -5.24 17.31
CA SER A 279 -2.30 -4.10 18.05
C SER A 279 -2.78 -2.98 17.13
N LEU A 280 -2.19 -2.85 15.94
CA LEU A 280 -2.54 -1.80 14.96
C LEU A 280 -3.70 -2.20 14.05
N LYS A 281 -4.16 -3.45 14.14
CA LYS A 281 -5.34 -3.90 13.37
C LYS A 281 -6.62 -3.31 13.96
N ALA A 282 -7.68 -3.28 13.17
CA ALA A 282 -8.97 -2.75 13.63
C ALA A 282 -9.49 -3.54 14.85
N ASN A 283 -10.05 -2.85 15.84
CA ASN A 283 -10.47 -3.43 17.15
C ASN A 283 -11.47 -4.59 17.04
N ASN A 284 -12.19 -4.69 15.92
CA ASN A 284 -13.16 -5.76 15.65
C ASN A 284 -12.53 -7.02 15.06
N THR A 285 -11.25 -7.01 14.68
CA THR A 285 -10.56 -8.17 14.10
C THR A 285 -10.16 -9.18 15.18
N SER A 286 -10.18 -10.47 14.83
CA SER A 286 -9.72 -11.55 15.73
C SER A 286 -8.27 -11.36 16.16
N ALA A 287 -7.40 -10.91 15.25
CA ALA A 287 -5.99 -10.68 15.55
C ALA A 287 -5.78 -9.59 16.62
N HIS A 288 -6.52 -8.45 16.55
CA HIS A 288 -6.45 -7.41 17.57
C HIS A 288 -6.97 -7.90 18.93
N LYS A 289 -8.07 -8.66 18.92
CA LYS A 289 -8.64 -9.25 20.14
C LYS A 289 -7.69 -10.29 20.75
N ALA A 290 -7.05 -11.15 19.92
CA ALA A 290 -6.04 -12.09 20.38
C ALA A 290 -4.83 -11.38 20.99
N TYR A 291 -4.35 -10.30 20.37
CA TYR A 291 -3.27 -9.47 20.90
C TYR A 291 -3.60 -8.95 22.31
N ASN A 292 -4.80 -8.42 22.49
CA ASN A 292 -5.24 -7.91 23.80
C ASN A 292 -5.39 -9.05 24.82
N LEU A 293 -5.98 -10.20 24.44
CA LEU A 293 -6.08 -11.36 25.33
C LEU A 293 -4.70 -11.84 25.81
N ILE A 294 -3.72 -11.89 24.92
CA ILE A 294 -2.34 -12.25 25.28
C ILE A 294 -1.74 -11.21 26.22
N THR A 295 -1.89 -9.92 25.90
CA THR A 295 -1.36 -8.82 26.72
C THR A 295 -1.95 -8.83 28.12
N ASP A 296 -3.25 -9.02 28.25
CA ASP A 296 -3.99 -8.95 29.52
C ASP A 296 -3.71 -10.16 30.43
N ASN A 297 -3.51 -11.35 29.84
CA ASN A 297 -3.38 -12.60 30.61
C ASN A 297 -1.94 -13.13 30.75
N PHE A 298 -1.02 -12.72 29.87
CA PHE A 298 0.38 -13.17 29.88
C PHE A 298 1.38 -12.02 30.04
N GLY A 299 0.90 -10.77 29.94
CA GLY A 299 1.72 -9.56 30.02
C GLY A 299 2.11 -8.98 28.67
N SER A 300 2.37 -7.66 28.65
CA SER A 300 2.60 -6.88 27.42
C SER A 300 3.83 -7.32 26.63
N GLY A 301 4.82 -7.94 27.25
CA GLY A 301 6.03 -8.45 26.57
C GLY A 301 5.82 -9.78 25.83
N TYR A 302 4.75 -10.52 26.12
CA TYR A 302 4.54 -11.84 25.55
C TYR A 302 4.26 -11.82 24.04
N ASN A 303 3.70 -10.74 23.52
CA ASN A 303 3.48 -10.54 22.09
C ASN A 303 4.78 -10.19 21.32
N GLY A 304 5.86 -9.79 22.02
CA GLY A 304 7.15 -9.47 21.45
C GLY A 304 8.17 -10.60 21.67
N GLN A 305 7.99 -11.74 21.01
CA GLN A 305 8.88 -12.87 21.16
C GLN A 305 10.28 -12.57 20.61
N ILE A 306 11.30 -12.75 21.45
CA ILE A 306 12.71 -12.73 21.04
C ILE A 306 13.11 -14.19 20.76
N VAL A 307 13.34 -14.54 19.50
CA VAL A 307 13.82 -15.87 19.13
C VAL A 307 15.33 -15.85 19.08
N MET A 308 15.99 -16.57 19.99
CA MET A 308 17.43 -16.77 19.97
C MET A 308 17.76 -18.10 19.29
N LEU A 309 18.52 -18.07 18.21
CA LEU A 309 19.03 -19.27 17.55
C LEU A 309 20.48 -19.48 17.97
N VAL A 310 20.74 -20.58 18.70
CA VAL A 310 22.09 -20.97 19.11
C VAL A 310 22.54 -22.16 18.29
N ASN A 311 23.60 -21.97 17.46
CA ASN A 311 24.18 -23.07 16.70
C ASN A 311 25.26 -23.78 17.52
N THR A 312 25.01 -25.03 17.90
CA THR A 312 25.94 -25.83 18.73
C THR A 312 26.98 -26.61 17.89
N LYS A 313 27.00 -26.45 16.57
CA LYS A 313 27.94 -27.20 15.70
C LYS A 313 29.41 -26.81 15.89
N ASP A 314 29.67 -25.62 16.43
CA ASP A 314 31.03 -25.08 16.60
C ASP A 314 31.63 -25.26 18.01
N GLY A 315 31.13 -26.20 18.82
CA GLY A 315 31.82 -26.67 20.04
C GLY A 315 31.27 -26.24 21.38
N GLY A 316 30.09 -25.63 21.44
CA GLY A 316 29.38 -25.33 22.70
C GLY A 316 28.64 -26.56 23.26
N SER A 317 28.87 -26.93 24.51
CA SER A 317 28.11 -27.97 25.17
C SER A 317 26.67 -27.49 25.42
N LYS A 318 25.67 -28.35 25.16
CA LYS A 318 24.26 -28.06 25.43
C LYS A 318 23.99 -27.62 26.88
N LYS A 319 24.85 -28.07 27.83
CA LYS A 319 24.76 -27.69 29.25
C LYS A 319 25.26 -26.27 29.51
N ASP A 320 26.35 -25.85 28.84
CA ASP A 320 26.92 -24.52 29.04
C ASP A 320 25.97 -23.44 28.50
N ILE A 321 25.33 -23.71 27.36
CA ILE A 321 24.32 -22.81 26.75
C ILE A 321 23.08 -22.69 27.64
N GLN A 322 22.59 -23.79 28.23
CA GLN A 322 21.47 -23.75 29.15
C GLN A 322 21.80 -22.97 30.45
N GLN A 323 23.03 -22.99 30.88
CA GLN A 323 23.49 -22.27 32.07
C GLN A 323 23.60 -20.77 31.78
N ASP A 324 24.08 -20.38 30.58
CA ASP A 324 24.21 -18.99 30.17
C ASP A 324 22.84 -18.33 29.86
N LEU A 325 21.84 -19.12 29.42
CA LEU A 325 20.48 -18.65 29.20
C LEU A 325 19.66 -18.48 30.49
N ASN A 326 20.10 -19.09 31.61
CA ASN A 326 19.41 -18.99 32.90
C ASN A 326 20.04 -17.95 33.84
N ASN A 327 21.12 -17.30 33.43
CA ASN A 327 21.75 -16.17 34.11
C ASN A 327 21.37 -14.83 33.45
#